data_547b1cb2196a6e56e098439d6492950f
#
_entry.id   547b1cb2196a6e56e098439d6492950f
#
_cell.length_a   1.000
_cell.length_b   1.000
_cell.length_c   1.000
_cell.angle_alpha   90.00
_cell.angle_beta   90.00
_cell.angle_gamma   90.00
#
_symmetry.space_group_name_H-M   'P 1'
#
loop_
_entity.id
_entity.type
_entity.pdbx_description
1 polymer ?
#
loop_
_entity_poly.entity_id
_entity_poly.type
_entity_poly.pdbx_seq_one_letter_code
_entity_poly.pdbx_strand_id
1 'polypeptide(L)'
;MRDPRDVILAPVVSEKSYDLIEHQNTYTFVVDKRTNKGEIKDAVESIFGVRVLRVNTMNRKGKMKRQGWTRGRRKNTKRALVTLADGNSIDLFGV
;
A
#
# COMPACT_ATOMS: atom_id res chain seq x y z
N MET A 1 16.93 10.67 0.51
CA MET A 1 15.66 10.24 -0.05
C MET A 1 15.70 8.73 -0.29
N ARG A 2 14.67 8.03 0.18
CA ARG A 2 14.63 6.58 -0.02
C ARG A 2 14.33 6.25 -1.47
N ASP A 3 14.87 5.13 -1.90
CA ASP A 3 14.51 4.59 -3.21
C ASP A 3 13.00 4.29 -3.23
N PRO A 4 12.27 4.71 -4.27
CA PRO A 4 10.84 4.39 -4.38
C PRO A 4 10.52 2.90 -4.19
N ARG A 5 11.42 2.03 -4.60
CA ARG A 5 11.23 0.58 -4.46
C ARG A 5 11.30 0.12 -3.00
N ASP A 6 11.96 0.88 -2.14
CA ASP A 6 12.03 0.56 -0.72
C ASP A 6 10.80 1.07 0.02
N VAL A 7 10.07 2.01 -0.56
CA VAL A 7 8.85 2.58 0.01
C VAL A 7 7.66 1.65 -0.23
N ILE A 8 7.47 1.22 -1.47
CA ILE A 8 6.37 0.35 -1.86
C ILE A 8 6.86 -1.09 -1.85
N LEU A 9 6.37 -1.87 -0.90
CA LEU A 9 6.84 -3.25 -0.72
C LEU A 9 6.06 -4.25 -1.57
N ALA A 10 4.74 -4.12 -1.61
CA ALA A 10 3.90 -5.04 -2.37
C ALA A 10 2.50 -4.47 -2.57
N PRO A 11 1.82 -4.85 -3.67
CA PRO A 11 0.40 -4.52 -3.81
C PRO A 11 -0.45 -5.46 -2.95
N VAL A 12 -1.60 -4.96 -2.51
CA VAL A 12 -2.59 -5.79 -1.81
C VAL A 12 -3.67 -6.17 -2.82
N VAL A 13 -3.84 -7.47 -3.03
CA VAL A 13 -4.84 -8.00 -3.97
C VAL A 13 -5.85 -8.81 -3.18
N SER A 14 -7.09 -8.33 -3.10
CA SER A 14 -8.19 -9.01 -2.42
C SER A 14 -9.50 -8.53 -3.05
N GLU A 15 -10.61 -9.17 -2.72
CA GLU A 15 -11.92 -8.73 -3.19
C GLU A 15 -12.18 -7.26 -2.83
N LYS A 16 -11.87 -6.91 -1.60
CA LYS A 16 -12.06 -5.55 -1.11
C LYS A 16 -11.18 -4.54 -1.86
N SER A 17 -9.93 -4.88 -2.11
CA SER A 17 -9.04 -4.00 -2.84
C SER A 17 -9.46 -3.85 -4.30
N TYR A 18 -10.03 -4.89 -4.88
CA TYR A 18 -10.61 -4.84 -6.22
C TYR A 18 -11.76 -3.85 -6.32
N ASP A 19 -12.67 -3.91 -5.35
CA ASP A 19 -13.81 -2.99 -5.31
C ASP A 19 -13.35 -1.54 -5.22
N LEU A 20 -12.33 -1.28 -4.44
CA LEU A 20 -11.76 0.06 -4.32
C LEU A 20 -11.18 0.55 -5.65
N ILE A 21 -10.53 -0.34 -6.39
CA ILE A 21 -10.00 0.01 -7.72
C ILE A 21 -11.12 0.34 -8.68
N GLU A 22 -12.16 -0.50 -8.74
CA GLU A 22 -13.26 -0.33 -9.68
C GLU A 22 -14.11 0.90 -9.40
N HIS A 23 -14.43 1.14 -8.13
CA HIS A 23 -15.38 2.18 -7.75
C HIS A 23 -14.74 3.51 -7.37
N GLN A 24 -13.51 3.50 -6.90
CA GLN A 24 -12.86 4.71 -6.38
C GLN A 24 -11.50 4.99 -7.00
N ASN A 25 -11.07 4.19 -7.93
CA ASN A 25 -9.73 4.29 -8.53
C ASN A 25 -8.63 4.33 -7.45
N THR A 26 -8.83 3.57 -6.38
CA THR A 26 -7.96 3.54 -5.20
C THR A 26 -7.25 2.22 -5.13
N TYR A 27 -5.93 2.28 -5.04
CA TYR A 27 -5.06 1.11 -4.98
C TYR A 27 -4.46 0.97 -3.60
N THR A 28 -4.34 -0.26 -3.13
CA THR A 28 -3.81 -0.54 -1.80
C THR A 28 -2.43 -1.18 -1.92
N PHE A 29 -1.49 -0.63 -1.16
CA PHE A 29 -0.11 -1.15 -1.13
C PHE A 29 0.34 -1.38 0.29
N VAL A 30 1.16 -2.40 0.48
CA VAL A 30 1.94 -2.55 1.71
C VAL A 30 3.18 -1.69 1.54
N VAL A 31 3.42 -0.80 2.48
CA VAL A 31 4.53 0.15 2.41
C VAL A 31 5.42 0.02 3.65
N ASP A 32 6.62 0.57 3.57
CA ASP A 32 7.53 0.61 4.71
C ASP A 32 6.89 1.45 5.82
N LYS A 33 6.87 0.92 7.01
CA LYS A 33 6.24 1.58 8.16
C LYS A 33 6.87 2.94 8.53
N ARG A 34 8.05 3.22 8.04
CA ARG A 34 8.74 4.49 8.29
C ARG A 34 8.41 5.58 7.28
N THR A 35 7.63 5.25 6.27
CA THR A 35 7.31 6.22 5.22
C THR A 35 6.14 7.10 5.60
N ASN A 36 6.12 8.30 5.06
CA ASN A 36 4.98 9.21 5.20
C ASN A 36 4.20 9.29 3.89
N LYS A 37 3.09 10.01 3.91
CA LYS A 37 2.21 10.13 2.73
C LYS A 37 2.91 10.77 1.54
N GLY A 38 3.75 11.75 1.77
CA GLY A 38 4.51 12.41 0.70
C GLY A 38 5.47 11.48 0.01
N GLU A 39 6.18 10.67 0.77
CA GLU A 39 7.10 9.67 0.22
C GLU A 39 6.35 8.62 -0.59
N ILE A 40 5.19 8.17 -0.09
CA ILE A 40 4.36 7.18 -0.77
C ILE A 40 3.85 7.72 -2.10
N LYS A 41 3.35 8.96 -2.09
CA LYS A 41 2.90 9.61 -3.31
C LYS A 41 4.01 9.69 -4.36
N ASP A 42 5.17 10.18 -3.96
CA ASP A 42 6.31 10.31 -4.86
C ASP A 42 6.75 8.96 -5.40
N ALA A 43 6.77 7.94 -4.56
CA ALA A 43 7.16 6.60 -4.96
C ALA A 43 6.20 6.02 -5.98
N VAL A 44 4.90 6.12 -5.75
CA VAL A 44 3.88 5.60 -6.67
C VAL A 44 3.95 6.33 -8.00
N GLU A 45 4.06 7.63 -7.99
CA GLU A 45 4.16 8.43 -9.22
C GLU A 45 5.42 8.09 -9.99
N SER A 46 6.53 7.86 -9.29
CA SER A 46 7.80 7.51 -9.91
C SER A 46 7.82 6.10 -10.49
N ILE A 47 7.30 5.13 -9.76
CA ILE A 47 7.33 3.73 -10.18
C ILE A 47 6.35 3.46 -11.32
N PHE A 48 5.13 3.97 -11.21
CA PHE A 48 4.05 3.64 -12.12
C PHE A 48 3.75 4.73 -13.18
N GLY A 49 4.36 5.89 -13.04
CA GLY A 49 4.14 6.99 -13.97
C GLY A 49 2.72 7.51 -13.97
N VAL A 50 2.08 7.55 -12.81
CA VAL A 50 0.69 7.99 -12.66
C VAL A 50 0.61 9.23 -11.79
N ARG A 51 -0.55 9.86 -11.82
CA ARG A 51 -0.82 11.03 -10.99
C ARG A 51 -1.66 10.64 -9.77
N VAL A 52 -1.15 10.91 -8.60
CA VAL A 52 -1.81 10.59 -7.34
C VAL A 52 -2.57 11.79 -6.82
N LEU A 53 -3.86 11.61 -6.53
CA LEU A 53 -4.69 12.66 -5.95
C LEU A 53 -4.54 12.74 -4.45
N ARG A 54 -4.54 11.59 -3.78
CA ARG A 54 -4.38 11.55 -2.34
C ARG A 54 -3.87 10.19 -1.88
N VAL A 55 -3.33 10.19 -0.67
CA VAL A 55 -2.84 8.96 -0.02
C VAL A 55 -3.38 8.94 1.40
N ASN A 56 -4.01 7.82 1.76
CA ASN A 56 -4.40 7.52 3.13
C ASN A 56 -3.55 6.36 3.63
N THR A 57 -3.14 6.42 4.88
CA THR A 57 -2.30 5.38 5.46
C THR A 57 -2.98 4.76 6.67
N MET A 58 -2.73 3.48 6.87
CA MET A 58 -3.20 2.73 8.02
C MET A 58 -2.06 1.90 8.58
N ASN A 59 -1.87 2.01 9.88
CA ASN A 59 -0.92 1.14 10.58
C ASN A 59 -1.69 -0.07 11.11
N ARG A 60 -1.23 -1.27 10.75
CA ARG A 60 -1.78 -2.50 11.29
C ARG A 60 -0.78 -3.10 12.26
N LYS A 61 -1.17 -3.16 13.51
CA LYS A 61 -0.36 -3.84 14.52
C LYS A 61 -0.49 -5.34 14.37
N GLY A 62 0.62 -6.04 14.46
CA GLY A 62 0.61 -7.48 14.46
C GLY A 62 -0.09 -8.01 15.70
N LYS A 63 -0.95 -9.01 15.51
CA LYS A 63 -1.63 -9.66 16.62
C LYS A 63 -0.67 -10.62 17.32
N MET A 64 -0.72 -10.61 18.63
CA MET A 64 -0.05 -11.63 19.41
C MET A 64 -0.76 -12.96 19.25
N LYS A 65 -0.03 -13.97 18.84
CA LYS A 65 -0.59 -15.31 18.77
C LYS A 65 -0.75 -15.90 20.15
N ARG A 66 -1.96 -16.38 20.43
CA ARG A 66 -2.30 -17.00 21.70
C ARG A 66 -2.20 -18.49 21.69
N GLN A 67 -1.24 -19.07 21.07
CA GLN A 67 -1.20 -20.52 21.03
C GLN A 67 -0.03 -21.04 21.82
N GLY A 68 -0.31 -21.48 23.01
CA GLY A 68 0.67 -22.10 23.87
C GLY A 68 1.90 -21.23 24.05
N TRP A 69 3.03 -21.77 23.72
CA TRP A 69 4.29 -21.07 23.84
C TRP A 69 4.75 -20.36 22.57
N THR A 70 3.93 -20.26 21.58
CA THR A 70 4.30 -19.56 20.38
C THR A 70 4.35 -18.08 20.68
N ARG A 71 5.51 -17.52 20.73
CA ARG A 71 5.72 -16.12 21.02
C ARG A 71 5.73 -15.24 19.79
N GLY A 72 5.13 -15.65 18.72
CA GLY A 72 5.22 -14.88 17.50
C GLY A 72 4.34 -13.65 17.52
N ARG A 73 4.94 -12.48 17.61
CA ARG A 73 4.28 -11.25 17.25
C ARG A 73 4.30 -11.13 15.74
N ARG A 74 3.15 -10.96 15.13
CA ARG A 74 3.12 -10.63 13.70
C ARG A 74 3.74 -9.26 13.51
N LYS A 75 4.51 -9.09 12.44
CA LYS A 75 5.08 -7.80 12.10
C LYS A 75 4.00 -6.74 11.97
N ASN A 76 4.26 -5.59 12.54
CA ASN A 76 3.45 -4.42 12.27
C ASN A 76 3.61 -4.06 10.80
N THR A 77 2.48 -3.80 10.14
CA THR A 77 2.49 -3.43 8.73
C THR A 77 1.82 -2.08 8.56
N LYS A 78 2.25 -1.36 7.54
CA LYS A 78 1.62 -0.12 7.14
C LYS A 78 1.05 -0.31 5.74
N ARG A 79 -0.20 0.09 5.56
CA ARG A 79 -0.85 0.05 4.26
C ARG A 79 -1.17 1.45 3.80
N ALA A 80 -1.05 1.67 2.52
CA ALA A 80 -1.39 2.94 1.90
C ALA A 80 -2.50 2.73 0.88
N LEU A 81 -3.53 3.56 0.97
CA LEU A 81 -4.59 3.61 -0.03
C LEU A 81 -4.32 4.82 -0.91
N VAL A 82 -3.99 4.58 -2.15
CA VAL A 82 -3.57 5.61 -3.10
C VAL A 82 -4.68 5.82 -4.12
N THR A 83 -5.26 7.01 -4.14
CA THR A 83 -6.30 7.37 -5.10
C THR A 83 -5.64 8.11 -6.26
N LEU A 84 -5.87 7.61 -7.47
CA LEU A 84 -5.30 8.18 -8.69
C LEU A 84 -6.24 9.17 -9.34
N ALA A 85 -5.68 10.06 -10.14
CA ALA A 85 -6.45 10.98 -10.97
C ALA A 85 -7.24 10.21 -12.03
N ASP A 86 -8.35 10.79 -12.49
CA ASP A 86 -9.16 10.17 -13.53
C ASP A 86 -8.32 9.88 -14.77
N GLY A 87 -8.54 8.71 -15.34
CA GLY A 87 -7.80 8.27 -16.52
C GLY A 87 -6.47 7.59 -16.20
N ASN A 88 -6.01 7.62 -14.95
CA ASN A 88 -4.81 6.91 -14.54
C ASN A 88 -5.18 5.55 -13.97
N SER A 89 -4.34 4.56 -14.22
CA SER A 89 -4.52 3.23 -13.68
C SER A 89 -3.17 2.58 -13.46
N ILE A 90 -3.14 1.60 -12.56
CA ILE A 90 -1.95 0.80 -12.29
C ILE A 90 -2.29 -0.65 -12.58
N ASP A 91 -1.46 -1.30 -13.38
CA ASP A 91 -1.63 -2.72 -13.65
C ASP A 91 -0.94 -3.52 -12.56
N LEU A 92 -1.73 -3.96 -11.58
CA LEU A 92 -1.22 -4.75 -10.47
C LEU A 92 -0.96 -6.20 -10.84
N PHE A 93 -1.58 -6.64 -11.92
CA PHE A 93 -1.48 -8.04 -12.36
C PHE A 93 -0.45 -8.20 -13.46
N GLY A 94 0.34 -7.19 -13.65
CA GLY A 94 1.29 -7.00 -14.72
C GLY A 94 1.78 -8.24 -15.39
N VAL A 95 1.50 -8.34 -16.61
CA VAL A 95 1.97 -9.43 -17.41
C VAL A 95 3.26 -9.03 -18.10
#